data_86cfd8242448f1f6acbd40f2478bef62
#
_entry.id   86cfd8242448f1f6acbd40f2478bef62
#
_cell.length_a   1.000
_cell.length_b   1.000
_cell.length_c   1.000
_cell.angle_alpha   90.00
_cell.angle_beta   90.00
_cell.angle_gamma   90.00
#
_symmetry.space_group_name_H-M   'P 1'
#
loop_
_entity.id
_entity.type
_entity.pdbx_description
1 polymer ?
#
loop_
_entity_poly.entity_id
_entity_poly.type
_entity_poly.pdbx_seq_one_letter_code
_entity_poly.pdbx_strand_id
1 'polypeptide(L)'
;MREDTELLLQSYINAQYPIIYIDNTDFKAVDRLIACVAGSRNIIEYINAIGKADFRKNNKPQLKCSLLDFLEHEKDCGYDEPCFIILKDIHDRMTDMDIIGLLKYIAERNVDEEIEYNAVVFIVSSKMIIPDELKDFITVVDVPLPDADKIKHIIKPYFENVDEKELDGIAELLKGQNEYQIKQSLRLFRQSKNNDFLYHIKKSMGLFGDNNESLFEFMLKQKEQAIKKSGLLEMIRTDESIDSIGGLGNLKKWLVTKAKIFNELSSATKFGVDIPKGIMIVGMPGCGKSLAAKTTSNLFKMPLLRLDIGRILGKYVGESEENMRKALRLAESISPCVVWIDEIEKAFSGVGGPGGANDVTTRLFGQFLTWMQENKSSVFIVATANDISHIPAEFLRKGRFDELFYVDFPDEKEREKIMEIHLKKRNKFNYGIDIHSVVKDEKDSQENSNAIYSGADIEEIVKKAIENCYISGQYDVTTEALLEAKKEITPMSKNLKKRIEEIRQAVENYDLKKANGEFIVSLPTISSYFNALADMINKFNEKYKFNLSDYSDGPVYNPQPLRNTANVDDTVKTWHTMADDKI
;
A
#
# COMPACT_ATOMS: atom_id res chain seq x y z
N MET A 1 10.95 -9.56 18.54
CA MET A 1 9.68 -10.22 18.10
C MET A 1 9.72 -11.75 18.08
N ARG A 2 10.73 -12.43 17.52
CA ARG A 2 10.76 -13.91 17.62
C ARG A 2 11.14 -14.38 19.01
N GLU A 3 12.11 -13.74 19.63
CA GLU A 3 12.47 -13.96 21.04
C GLU A 3 11.27 -13.72 21.95
N ASP A 4 10.45 -12.71 21.65
CA ASP A 4 9.22 -12.44 22.40
C ASP A 4 8.18 -13.55 22.22
N THR A 5 8.02 -14.09 20.98
CA THR A 5 7.09 -15.21 20.72
C THR A 5 7.60 -16.52 21.33
N GLU A 6 8.90 -16.79 21.28
CA GLU A 6 9.52 -17.94 21.91
C GLU A 6 9.39 -17.85 23.45
N LEU A 7 9.64 -16.68 24.03
CA LEU A 7 9.46 -16.40 25.45
C LEU A 7 7.98 -16.52 25.87
N LEU A 8 7.06 -16.01 25.05
CA LEU A 8 5.62 -16.12 25.29
C LEU A 8 5.17 -17.58 25.29
N LEU A 9 5.57 -18.35 24.26
CA LEU A 9 5.28 -19.79 24.20
C LEU A 9 5.87 -20.53 25.40
N GLN A 10 7.12 -20.23 25.76
CA GLN A 10 7.75 -20.85 26.93
C GLN A 10 7.01 -20.50 28.22
N SER A 11 6.47 -19.28 28.32
CA SER A 11 5.66 -18.86 29.46
C SER A 11 4.35 -19.62 29.55
N TYR A 12 3.65 -19.82 28.42
CA TYR A 12 2.43 -20.63 28.37
C TYR A 12 2.70 -22.10 28.71
N ILE A 13 3.78 -22.67 28.18
CA ILE A 13 4.18 -24.04 28.48
C ILE A 13 4.51 -24.21 29.98
N ASN A 14 5.23 -23.26 30.54
CA ASN A 14 5.59 -23.29 31.97
C ASN A 14 4.39 -23.05 32.89
N ALA A 15 3.40 -22.31 32.42
CA ALA A 15 2.12 -22.11 33.11
C ALA A 15 1.09 -23.22 32.83
N GLN A 16 1.53 -24.30 32.20
CA GLN A 16 0.73 -25.51 31.92
C GLN A 16 -0.55 -25.23 31.11
N TYR A 17 -0.52 -24.26 30.17
CA TYR A 17 -1.62 -24.08 29.22
C TYR A 17 -1.80 -25.38 28.40
N PRO A 18 -2.98 -26.01 28.44
CA PRO A 18 -3.11 -27.39 27.92
C PRO A 18 -3.15 -27.43 26.39
N ILE A 19 -3.77 -26.42 25.74
CA ILE A 19 -3.90 -26.39 24.28
C ILE A 19 -3.45 -25.03 23.76
N ILE A 20 -2.49 -25.02 22.84
CA ILE A 20 -1.98 -23.83 22.15
C ILE A 20 -2.38 -23.91 20.68
N TYR A 21 -3.22 -22.97 20.23
CA TYR A 21 -3.66 -22.90 18.85
C TYR A 21 -2.83 -21.86 18.07
N ILE A 22 -2.23 -22.28 16.94
CA ILE A 22 -1.42 -21.44 16.06
C ILE A 22 -2.08 -21.39 14.68
N ASP A 23 -2.63 -20.21 14.32
CA ASP A 23 -3.16 -19.95 12.98
C ASP A 23 -2.01 -19.52 12.05
N ASN A 24 -1.47 -20.45 11.28
CA ASN A 24 -0.39 -20.16 10.36
C ASN A 24 -0.34 -21.13 9.17
N THR A 25 -0.01 -20.61 8.00
CA THR A 25 0.14 -21.41 6.77
C THR A 25 1.59 -21.89 6.53
N ASP A 26 2.57 -21.31 7.22
CA ASP A 26 3.98 -21.74 7.15
C ASP A 26 4.33 -22.73 8.25
N PHE A 27 3.88 -23.97 8.09
CA PHE A 27 4.10 -25.03 9.07
C PHE A 27 5.58 -25.25 9.39
N LYS A 28 6.49 -25.03 8.44
CA LYS A 28 7.93 -25.17 8.69
C LYS A 28 8.49 -24.08 9.61
N ALA A 29 7.94 -22.87 9.56
CA ALA A 29 8.30 -21.82 10.50
C ALA A 29 7.80 -22.16 11.90
N VAL A 30 6.57 -22.67 12.00
CA VAL A 30 5.97 -23.12 13.26
C VAL A 30 6.72 -24.31 13.84
N ASP A 31 7.09 -25.30 13.01
CA ASP A 31 7.88 -26.46 13.45
C ASP A 31 9.21 -26.05 14.08
N ARG A 32 9.90 -25.08 13.51
CA ARG A 32 11.15 -24.56 14.09
C ARG A 32 10.92 -23.84 15.41
N LEU A 33 9.81 -23.10 15.51
CA LEU A 33 9.44 -22.43 16.75
C LEU A 33 9.15 -23.44 17.86
N ILE A 34 8.34 -24.47 17.58
CA ILE A 34 8.04 -25.56 18.52
C ILE A 34 9.31 -26.33 18.88
N ALA A 35 10.18 -26.63 17.90
CA ALA A 35 11.44 -27.32 18.16
C ALA A 35 12.37 -26.54 19.11
N CYS A 36 12.40 -25.19 19.00
CA CYS A 36 13.18 -24.34 19.91
C CYS A 36 12.70 -24.41 21.36
N VAL A 37 11.38 -24.45 21.58
CA VAL A 37 10.79 -24.48 22.92
C VAL A 37 10.63 -25.89 23.51
N ALA A 38 10.79 -26.93 22.69
CA ALA A 38 10.56 -28.31 23.10
C ALA A 38 11.61 -28.82 24.11
N GLY A 39 12.86 -28.39 23.98
CA GLY A 39 13.96 -28.87 24.81
C GLY A 39 14.10 -30.41 24.70
N SER A 40 14.06 -31.09 25.85
CA SER A 40 14.14 -32.58 25.95
C SER A 40 12.78 -33.28 25.82
N ARG A 41 11.67 -32.55 25.68
CA ARG A 41 10.32 -33.10 25.58
C ARG A 41 10.18 -34.03 24.39
N ASN A 42 9.42 -35.08 24.57
CA ASN A 42 9.00 -35.96 23.47
C ASN A 42 8.01 -35.23 22.58
N ILE A 43 8.14 -35.36 21.26
CA ILE A 43 7.24 -34.71 20.28
C ILE A 43 6.54 -35.79 19.46
N ILE A 44 5.22 -35.79 19.52
CA ILE A 44 4.35 -36.71 18.80
C ILE A 44 3.52 -35.89 17.83
N GLU A 45 3.55 -36.23 16.55
CA GLU A 45 2.93 -35.43 15.50
C GLU A 45 1.86 -36.22 14.75
N TYR A 46 0.73 -35.56 14.51
CA TYR A 46 -0.33 -35.98 13.61
C TYR A 46 -0.59 -34.94 12.53
N ILE A 47 -0.67 -35.40 11.29
CA ILE A 47 -1.03 -34.55 10.14
C ILE A 47 -2.29 -35.14 9.49
N ASN A 48 -3.36 -34.35 9.37
CA ASN A 48 -4.70 -34.81 8.97
C ASN A 48 -4.73 -35.71 7.72
N ALA A 49 -3.94 -35.40 6.70
CA ALA A 49 -3.89 -36.17 5.44
C ALA A 49 -2.95 -37.39 5.49
N ILE A 50 -2.05 -37.46 6.47
CA ILE A 50 -0.92 -38.42 6.50
C ILE A 50 -1.05 -39.43 7.65
N GLY A 51 -1.62 -39.02 8.78
CA GLY A 51 -1.64 -39.76 10.04
C GLY A 51 -0.46 -39.38 10.95
N LYS A 52 0.01 -40.33 11.78
CA LYS A 52 1.16 -40.16 12.68
C LYS A 52 2.44 -39.95 11.87
N ALA A 53 3.22 -38.91 12.20
CA ALA A 53 4.44 -38.52 11.51
C ALA A 53 5.61 -38.36 12.49
N ASP A 54 6.84 -38.41 11.98
CA ASP A 54 8.07 -38.19 12.75
C ASP A 54 8.49 -36.70 12.58
N PHE A 55 8.20 -35.91 13.57
CA PHE A 55 8.51 -34.48 13.60
C PHE A 55 10.01 -34.20 13.37
N ARG A 56 10.90 -34.99 14.02
CA ARG A 56 12.35 -34.78 13.94
C ARG A 56 12.94 -35.22 12.59
N LYS A 57 12.24 -36.04 11.82
CA LYS A 57 12.65 -36.51 10.48
C LYS A 57 11.88 -35.78 9.37
N ASN A 58 11.68 -34.47 9.49
CA ASN A 58 10.94 -33.66 8.51
C ASN A 58 9.54 -34.18 8.23
N ASN A 59 8.79 -34.53 9.27
CA ASN A 59 7.39 -34.93 9.19
C ASN A 59 7.20 -36.18 8.30
N LYS A 60 8.15 -37.13 8.37
CA LYS A 60 8.09 -38.38 7.59
C LYS A 60 6.93 -39.24 8.10
N PRO A 61 6.03 -39.72 7.23
CA PRO A 61 4.94 -40.60 7.64
C PRO A 61 5.44 -41.85 8.39
N GLN A 62 4.82 -42.17 9.53
CA GLN A 62 5.10 -43.35 10.33
C GLN A 62 3.97 -44.37 10.26
N LEU A 63 2.74 -43.90 10.57
CA LEU A 63 1.55 -44.77 10.63
C LEU A 63 0.34 -43.99 10.07
N LYS A 64 -0.36 -44.61 9.14
CA LYS A 64 -1.64 -44.08 8.66
C LYS A 64 -2.75 -44.48 9.63
N CYS A 65 -3.32 -43.52 10.36
CA CYS A 65 -4.41 -43.71 11.31
C CYS A 65 -5.38 -42.50 11.21
N SER A 66 -6.59 -42.68 11.75
CA SER A 66 -7.51 -41.54 11.91
C SER A 66 -7.07 -40.66 13.08
N LEU A 67 -7.60 -39.43 13.15
CA LEU A 67 -7.33 -38.52 14.28
C LEU A 67 -7.89 -39.12 15.59
N LEU A 68 -9.05 -39.77 15.52
CA LEU A 68 -9.67 -40.41 16.66
C LEU A 68 -8.77 -41.51 17.20
N ASP A 69 -8.33 -42.48 16.36
CA ASP A 69 -7.44 -43.57 16.77
C ASP A 69 -6.11 -43.03 17.33
N PHE A 70 -5.60 -41.95 16.72
CA PHE A 70 -4.38 -41.31 17.20
C PHE A 70 -4.55 -40.74 18.62
N LEU A 71 -5.62 -39.94 18.84
CA LEU A 71 -5.88 -39.33 20.15
C LEU A 71 -6.19 -40.37 21.21
N GLU A 72 -6.94 -41.44 20.87
CA GLU A 72 -7.20 -42.58 21.76
C GLU A 72 -5.93 -43.30 22.20
N HIS A 73 -4.95 -43.42 21.30
CA HIS A 73 -3.68 -44.04 21.59
C HIS A 73 -2.75 -43.16 22.44
N GLU A 74 -2.75 -41.83 22.14
CA GLU A 74 -1.80 -40.88 22.74
C GLU A 74 -2.41 -40.10 23.94
N LYS A 75 -3.67 -40.36 24.32
CA LYS A 75 -4.37 -39.60 25.38
C LYS A 75 -3.68 -39.64 26.75
N ASP A 76 -2.88 -40.68 26.98
CA ASP A 76 -2.13 -40.85 28.22
C ASP A 76 -0.66 -40.42 28.11
N CYS A 77 -0.25 -39.82 26.97
CA CYS A 77 1.07 -39.20 26.82
C CYS A 77 1.24 -38.05 27.81
N GLY A 78 2.39 -38.00 28.48
CA GLY A 78 2.69 -36.94 29.48
C GLY A 78 2.65 -37.42 30.92
N TYR A 79 2.24 -38.67 31.17
CA TYR A 79 2.33 -39.29 32.52
C TYR A 79 3.77 -39.64 32.91
N ASP A 80 4.47 -40.32 32.01
CA ASP A 80 5.81 -40.84 32.30
C ASP A 80 6.90 -39.80 31.93
N GLU A 81 6.69 -39.05 30.82
CA GLU A 81 7.61 -38.07 30.32
C GLU A 81 6.88 -36.84 29.73
N PRO A 82 7.41 -35.62 29.93
CA PRO A 82 6.85 -34.41 29.29
C PRO A 82 6.77 -34.58 27.77
N CYS A 83 5.58 -34.32 27.18
CA CYS A 83 5.39 -34.47 25.76
C CYS A 83 4.66 -33.30 25.11
N PHE A 84 4.92 -33.08 23.81
CA PHE A 84 4.15 -32.23 22.94
C PHE A 84 3.38 -33.08 21.95
N ILE A 85 2.08 -32.85 21.85
CA ILE A 85 1.20 -33.43 20.84
C ILE A 85 0.92 -32.36 19.80
N ILE A 86 1.42 -32.55 18.58
CA ILE A 86 1.23 -31.56 17.49
C ILE A 86 0.18 -32.10 16.52
N LEU A 87 -0.89 -31.33 16.33
CA LEU A 87 -2.01 -31.66 15.45
C LEU A 87 -2.07 -30.67 14.31
N LYS A 88 -1.81 -31.14 13.08
CA LYS A 88 -1.76 -30.26 11.90
C LYS A 88 -2.98 -30.43 10.98
N ASP A 89 -3.55 -29.28 10.55
CA ASP A 89 -4.69 -29.19 9.62
C ASP A 89 -5.93 -29.98 10.07
N ILE A 90 -6.22 -29.96 11.37
CA ILE A 90 -7.39 -30.66 11.93
C ILE A 90 -8.64 -29.79 12.04
N HIS A 91 -8.63 -28.58 11.47
CA HIS A 91 -9.72 -27.60 11.59
C HIS A 91 -11.07 -28.12 11.08
N ASP A 92 -11.10 -29.01 10.09
CA ASP A 92 -12.29 -29.70 9.58
C ASP A 92 -12.84 -30.76 10.54
N ARG A 93 -12.03 -31.21 11.51
CA ARG A 93 -12.39 -32.18 12.55
C ARG A 93 -12.80 -31.54 13.87
N MET A 94 -12.65 -30.25 14.02
CA MET A 94 -13.00 -29.50 15.25
C MET A 94 -14.52 -29.34 15.46
N THR A 95 -15.34 -30.00 14.67
CA THR A 95 -16.80 -30.13 14.83
C THR A 95 -17.22 -31.55 15.27
N ASP A 96 -16.28 -32.48 15.38
CA ASP A 96 -16.51 -33.85 15.77
C ASP A 96 -16.49 -33.96 17.30
N MET A 97 -17.61 -34.39 17.90
CA MET A 97 -17.79 -34.41 19.35
C MET A 97 -16.87 -35.41 20.06
N ASP A 98 -16.49 -36.51 19.39
CA ASP A 98 -15.57 -37.48 19.97
C ASP A 98 -14.15 -36.91 20.06
N ILE A 99 -13.73 -36.19 19.04
CA ILE A 99 -12.43 -35.48 19.02
C ILE A 99 -12.40 -34.37 20.05
N ILE A 100 -13.48 -33.56 20.13
CA ILE A 100 -13.61 -32.51 21.14
C ILE A 100 -13.54 -33.11 22.54
N GLY A 101 -14.25 -34.21 22.77
CA GLY A 101 -14.25 -34.91 24.06
C GLY A 101 -12.87 -35.42 24.47
N LEU A 102 -12.08 -35.98 23.54
CA LEU A 102 -10.70 -36.43 23.82
C LEU A 102 -9.75 -35.26 24.06
N LEU A 103 -9.86 -34.18 23.28
CA LEU A 103 -9.04 -32.98 23.50
C LEU A 103 -9.35 -32.34 24.87
N LYS A 104 -10.63 -32.30 25.25
CA LYS A 104 -11.05 -31.82 26.56
C LYS A 104 -10.50 -32.72 27.69
N TYR A 105 -10.59 -34.03 27.54
CA TYR A 105 -10.04 -35.00 28.51
C TYR A 105 -8.53 -34.78 28.72
N ILE A 106 -7.75 -34.59 27.63
CA ILE A 106 -6.32 -34.32 27.72
C ILE A 106 -6.07 -32.95 28.41
N ALA A 107 -6.89 -31.94 28.09
CA ALA A 107 -6.75 -30.62 28.66
C ALA A 107 -7.06 -30.57 30.17
N GLU A 108 -8.14 -31.23 30.61
CA GLU A 108 -8.56 -31.29 32.02
C GLU A 108 -7.48 -31.93 32.87
N ARG A 109 -6.84 -32.98 32.39
CA ARG A 109 -5.74 -33.67 33.11
C ARG A 109 -4.51 -32.77 33.31
N ASN A 110 -4.27 -31.83 32.42
CA ASN A 110 -3.14 -30.92 32.54
C ASN A 110 -3.40 -29.77 33.53
N VAL A 111 -4.65 -29.54 33.89
CA VAL A 111 -5.06 -28.50 34.83
C VAL A 111 -5.28 -29.03 36.24
N ASP A 112 -5.41 -30.35 36.37
CA ASP A 112 -5.64 -31.00 37.67
C ASP A 112 -4.35 -31.03 38.51
N GLU A 113 -4.32 -30.27 39.59
CA GLU A 113 -3.15 -30.16 40.51
C GLU A 113 -2.80 -31.49 41.21
N GLU A 114 -3.74 -32.43 41.28
CA GLU A 114 -3.51 -33.75 41.91
C GLU A 114 -2.84 -34.75 40.94
N ILE A 115 -2.80 -34.40 39.63
CA ILE A 115 -2.28 -35.29 38.59
C ILE A 115 -0.98 -34.68 38.03
N GLU A 116 0.12 -35.42 38.18
CA GLU A 116 1.40 -35.03 37.57
C GLU A 116 1.40 -35.33 36.07
N TYR A 117 0.63 -34.56 35.31
CA TYR A 117 0.47 -34.69 33.87
C TYR A 117 1.13 -33.50 33.14
N ASN A 118 1.95 -33.75 32.14
CA ASN A 118 2.75 -32.73 31.47
C ASN A 118 2.72 -32.90 29.94
N ALA A 119 1.54 -32.81 29.36
CA ALA A 119 1.34 -32.79 27.92
C ALA A 119 0.81 -31.45 27.47
N VAL A 120 1.38 -30.87 26.38
CA VAL A 120 0.87 -29.68 25.74
C VAL A 120 0.46 -30.01 24.31
N VAL A 121 -0.79 -29.69 23.97
CA VAL A 121 -1.32 -29.92 22.63
C VAL A 121 -1.13 -28.64 21.79
N PHE A 122 -0.43 -28.77 20.68
CA PHE A 122 -0.32 -27.71 19.67
C PHE A 122 -1.27 -28.01 18.51
N ILE A 123 -2.23 -27.14 18.25
CA ILE A 123 -3.08 -27.20 17.06
C ILE A 123 -2.53 -26.18 16.06
N VAL A 124 -2.06 -26.64 14.91
CA VAL A 124 -1.49 -25.80 13.84
C VAL A 124 -2.34 -25.95 12.60
N SER A 125 -3.06 -24.92 12.24
CA SER A 125 -3.97 -24.96 11.08
C SER A 125 -3.97 -23.62 10.32
N SER A 126 -4.33 -23.70 9.05
CA SER A 126 -4.49 -22.52 8.17
C SER A 126 -5.83 -21.79 8.37
N LYS A 127 -6.72 -22.34 9.17
CA LYS A 127 -8.02 -21.78 9.54
C LYS A 127 -8.31 -22.11 11.00
N MET A 128 -8.66 -21.09 11.76
CA MET A 128 -8.97 -21.25 13.17
C MET A 128 -10.45 -21.60 13.38
N ILE A 129 -10.70 -22.75 14.03
CA ILE A 129 -12.02 -23.18 14.49
C ILE A 129 -11.88 -23.61 15.93
N ILE A 130 -12.55 -22.91 16.86
CA ILE A 130 -12.52 -23.19 18.29
C ILE A 130 -13.93 -23.55 18.74
N PRO A 131 -14.20 -24.82 19.10
CA PRO A 131 -15.47 -25.22 19.68
C PRO A 131 -15.72 -24.54 21.02
N ASP A 132 -17.00 -24.34 21.36
CA ASP A 132 -17.38 -23.68 22.61
C ASP A 132 -16.90 -24.47 23.85
N GLU A 133 -16.86 -25.78 23.77
CA GLU A 133 -16.44 -26.71 24.82
C GLU A 133 -14.94 -26.62 25.16
N LEU A 134 -14.13 -26.10 24.24
CA LEU A 134 -12.67 -26.00 24.39
C LEU A 134 -12.19 -24.57 24.60
N LYS A 135 -13.06 -23.56 24.61
CA LYS A 135 -12.65 -22.14 24.69
C LYS A 135 -11.79 -21.81 25.90
N ASP A 136 -12.12 -22.39 27.04
CA ASP A 136 -11.39 -22.12 28.29
C ASP A 136 -10.02 -22.82 28.36
N PHE A 137 -9.80 -23.83 27.53
CA PHE A 137 -8.57 -24.62 27.49
C PHE A 137 -7.62 -24.19 26.38
N ILE A 138 -8.13 -23.44 25.37
CA ILE A 138 -7.33 -23.03 24.20
C ILE A 138 -6.80 -21.62 24.38
N THR A 139 -5.47 -21.47 24.26
CA THR A 139 -4.86 -20.16 24.04
C THR A 139 -4.40 -20.01 22.59
N VAL A 140 -4.58 -18.83 22.01
CA VAL A 140 -4.19 -18.56 20.63
C VAL A 140 -2.86 -17.80 20.62
N VAL A 141 -1.94 -18.27 19.79
CA VAL A 141 -0.64 -17.63 19.60
C VAL A 141 -0.45 -17.24 18.12
N ASP A 142 -0.28 -15.97 17.89
CA ASP A 142 0.07 -15.44 16.57
C ASP A 142 1.58 -15.55 16.32
N VAL A 143 1.97 -16.16 15.21
CA VAL A 143 3.36 -16.20 14.76
C VAL A 143 3.56 -15.06 13.74
N PRO A 144 4.27 -13.99 14.10
CA PRO A 144 4.44 -12.85 13.22
C PRO A 144 5.30 -13.21 12.00
N LEU A 145 5.04 -12.55 10.89
CA LEU A 145 5.89 -12.61 9.70
C LEU A 145 7.31 -12.12 10.03
N PRO A 146 8.32 -12.58 9.29
CA PRO A 146 9.70 -12.17 9.55
C PRO A 146 9.87 -10.66 9.37
N ASP A 147 10.49 -10.02 10.34
CA ASP A 147 10.93 -8.62 10.28
C ASP A 147 12.15 -8.42 9.38
N ALA A 148 12.57 -7.17 9.16
CA ALA A 148 13.67 -6.85 8.27
C ALA A 148 14.98 -7.55 8.65
N ASP A 149 15.30 -7.64 9.94
CA ASP A 149 16.54 -8.24 10.42
C ASP A 149 16.54 -9.76 10.19
N LYS A 150 15.41 -10.40 10.42
CA LYS A 150 15.23 -11.81 10.15
C LYS A 150 15.26 -12.12 8.66
N ILE A 151 14.65 -11.25 7.84
CA ILE A 151 14.74 -11.36 6.38
C ILE A 151 16.20 -11.25 5.94
N LYS A 152 16.99 -10.31 6.50
CA LYS A 152 18.43 -10.22 6.21
C LYS A 152 19.16 -11.54 6.51
N HIS A 153 18.90 -12.17 7.64
CA HIS A 153 19.47 -13.49 7.94
C HIS A 153 19.07 -14.56 6.94
N ILE A 154 17.82 -14.54 6.46
CA ILE A 154 17.32 -15.51 5.47
C ILE A 154 17.99 -15.28 4.09
N ILE A 155 18.18 -14.01 3.70
CA ILE A 155 18.71 -13.67 2.38
C ILE A 155 20.24 -13.68 2.29
N LYS A 156 20.94 -13.42 3.39
CA LYS A 156 22.41 -13.34 3.45
C LYS A 156 23.15 -14.50 2.74
N PRO A 157 22.73 -15.77 2.86
CA PRO A 157 23.37 -16.88 2.15
C PRO A 157 23.22 -16.85 0.62
N TYR A 158 22.30 -16.02 0.11
CA TYR A 158 22.05 -15.87 -1.32
C TYR A 158 22.84 -14.71 -1.94
N PHE A 159 23.50 -13.88 -1.09
CA PHE A 159 24.14 -12.61 -1.45
C PHE A 159 25.52 -12.48 -0.80
N GLU A 160 26.53 -13.13 -1.35
CA GLU A 160 27.88 -13.20 -0.74
C GLU A 160 28.69 -11.88 -0.81
N ASN A 161 28.34 -10.93 -1.70
CA ASN A 161 29.10 -9.70 -1.95
C ASN A 161 28.23 -8.44 -2.00
N VAL A 162 27.23 -8.33 -1.13
CA VAL A 162 26.30 -7.21 -1.11
C VAL A 162 26.51 -6.38 0.16
N ASP A 163 26.52 -5.05 0.03
CA ASP A 163 26.61 -4.11 1.13
C ASP A 163 25.44 -4.25 2.10
N GLU A 164 25.64 -3.94 3.39
CA GLU A 164 24.56 -3.96 4.39
C GLU A 164 23.39 -3.04 4.02
N LYS A 165 23.66 -1.89 3.39
CA LYS A 165 22.61 -0.98 2.91
C LYS A 165 21.77 -1.58 1.77
N GLU A 166 22.40 -2.33 0.89
CA GLU A 166 21.73 -3.04 -0.20
C GLU A 166 20.89 -4.20 0.36
N LEU A 167 21.40 -4.93 1.36
CA LEU A 167 20.65 -5.96 2.06
C LEU A 167 19.43 -5.38 2.80
N ASP A 168 19.54 -4.18 3.39
CA ASP A 168 18.42 -3.45 3.96
C ASP A 168 17.32 -3.18 2.94
N GLY A 169 17.69 -2.68 1.75
CA GLY A 169 16.75 -2.42 0.66
C GLY A 169 16.04 -3.70 0.17
N ILE A 170 16.78 -4.80 0.04
CA ILE A 170 16.21 -6.10 -0.35
C ILE A 170 15.28 -6.64 0.73
N ALA A 171 15.66 -6.51 2.00
CA ALA A 171 14.83 -6.95 3.12
C ALA A 171 13.51 -6.18 3.19
N GLU A 172 13.54 -4.87 2.95
CA GLU A 172 12.31 -4.05 2.87
C GLU A 172 11.39 -4.49 1.71
N LEU A 173 11.94 -4.83 0.55
CA LEU A 173 11.15 -5.34 -0.58
C LEU A 173 10.48 -6.69 -0.29
N LEU A 174 11.11 -7.52 0.55
CA LEU A 174 10.64 -8.86 0.90
C LEU A 174 9.72 -8.88 2.13
N LYS A 175 9.56 -7.76 2.83
CA LYS A 175 8.61 -7.65 3.95
C LYS A 175 7.21 -8.13 3.56
N GLY A 176 6.53 -8.73 4.53
CA GLY A 176 5.18 -9.25 4.35
C GLY A 176 5.09 -10.62 3.69
N GLN A 177 6.21 -11.23 3.37
CA GLN A 177 6.27 -12.62 2.92
C GLN A 177 6.71 -13.53 4.06
N ASN A 178 6.16 -14.75 4.10
CA ASN A 178 6.69 -15.77 4.99
C ASN A 178 8.02 -16.33 4.47
N GLU A 179 8.75 -17.05 5.30
CA GLU A 179 10.10 -17.52 4.95
C GLU A 179 10.11 -18.44 3.71
N TYR A 180 9.07 -19.27 3.55
CA TYR A 180 8.92 -20.12 2.38
C TYR A 180 8.78 -19.27 1.10
N GLN A 181 7.91 -18.26 1.13
CA GLN A 181 7.69 -17.35 0.01
C GLN A 181 8.98 -16.58 -0.37
N ILE A 182 9.70 -16.08 0.64
CA ILE A 182 10.99 -15.40 0.44
C ILE A 182 11.97 -16.33 -0.29
N LYS A 183 12.16 -17.55 0.20
CA LYS A 183 13.05 -18.54 -0.41
C LYS A 183 12.64 -18.92 -1.83
N GLN A 184 11.34 -19.08 -2.08
CA GLN A 184 10.83 -19.39 -3.41
C GLN A 184 11.03 -18.22 -4.38
N SER A 185 10.73 -17.00 -3.95
CA SER A 185 10.95 -15.79 -4.74
C SER A 185 12.41 -15.64 -5.15
N LEU A 186 13.34 -15.86 -4.22
CA LEU A 186 14.78 -15.80 -4.50
C LEU A 186 15.25 -16.91 -5.45
N ARG A 187 14.72 -18.13 -5.31
CA ARG A 187 15.03 -19.25 -6.22
C ARG A 187 14.54 -18.97 -7.64
N LEU A 188 13.30 -18.50 -7.79
CA LEU A 188 12.73 -18.13 -9.08
C LEU A 188 13.52 -16.99 -9.74
N PHE A 189 13.87 -15.97 -8.98
CA PHE A 189 14.67 -14.86 -9.47
C PHE A 189 16.05 -15.34 -9.95
N ARG A 190 16.69 -16.27 -9.23
CA ARG A 190 17.98 -16.86 -9.60
C ARG A 190 17.90 -17.72 -10.87
N GLN A 191 16.75 -18.32 -11.16
CA GLN A 191 16.49 -19.10 -12.37
C GLN A 191 16.12 -18.24 -13.59
N SER A 192 15.63 -17.01 -13.38
CA SER A 192 15.35 -16.09 -14.47
C SER A 192 16.67 -15.69 -15.14
N LYS A 193 16.78 -16.01 -16.38
CA LYS A 193 17.89 -16.16 -17.35
C LYS A 193 19.04 -15.14 -17.38
N ASN A 194 19.39 -14.39 -16.37
CA ASN A 194 20.56 -13.53 -16.43
C ASN A 194 21.50 -13.78 -15.26
N ASN A 195 22.71 -14.23 -15.59
CA ASN A 195 23.78 -14.59 -14.67
C ASN A 195 24.33 -13.46 -13.80
N ASP A 196 23.76 -12.25 -13.88
CA ASP A 196 24.22 -11.11 -13.09
C ASP A 196 23.13 -10.60 -12.15
N PHE A 197 22.84 -11.41 -11.14
CA PHE A 197 21.89 -11.13 -10.08
C PHE A 197 22.19 -9.80 -9.34
N LEU A 198 23.47 -9.50 -9.11
CA LEU A 198 23.93 -8.26 -8.49
C LEU A 198 23.70 -7.04 -9.40
N TYR A 199 23.85 -7.20 -10.70
CA TYR A 199 23.58 -6.16 -11.68
C TYR A 199 22.08 -5.75 -11.66
N HIS A 200 21.18 -6.72 -11.57
CA HIS A 200 19.74 -6.44 -11.51
C HIS A 200 19.30 -5.76 -10.21
N ILE A 201 19.94 -6.08 -9.08
CA ILE A 201 19.70 -5.40 -7.80
C ILE A 201 20.22 -3.97 -7.86
N LYS A 202 21.44 -3.74 -8.28
CA LYS A 202 22.03 -2.39 -8.42
C LYS A 202 21.21 -1.50 -9.35
N LYS A 203 20.65 -2.08 -10.39
CA LYS A 203 19.77 -1.41 -11.33
C LYS A 203 18.42 -1.06 -10.71
N SER A 204 17.82 -1.94 -9.91
CA SER A 204 16.55 -1.67 -9.21
C SER A 204 16.66 -0.56 -8.17
N MET A 205 17.87 -0.31 -7.66
CA MET A 205 18.19 0.79 -6.74
C MET A 205 18.51 2.12 -7.44
N GLY A 206 18.33 2.20 -8.78
CA GLY A 206 18.54 3.44 -9.55
C GLY A 206 20.00 3.73 -9.91
N LEU A 207 20.90 2.75 -9.74
CA LEU A 207 22.33 2.92 -9.98
C LEU A 207 22.76 2.70 -11.45
N PHE A 208 21.90 2.13 -12.32
CA PHE A 208 22.15 1.95 -13.77
C PHE A 208 20.85 1.94 -14.59
N GLY A 209 20.89 2.48 -15.82
CA GLY A 209 19.79 2.50 -16.79
C GLY A 209 19.77 1.30 -17.76
N ASP A 210 18.58 0.92 -18.21
CA ASP A 210 18.09 0.07 -19.31
C ASP A 210 17.54 -1.34 -19.07
N ASN A 211 16.34 -1.49 -19.57
CA ASN A 211 15.49 -2.57 -20.16
C ASN A 211 15.55 -4.03 -19.69
N ASN A 212 15.77 -4.36 -18.42
CA ASN A 212 15.47 -5.70 -17.90
C ASN A 212 14.63 -5.64 -16.63
N GLU A 213 13.75 -6.63 -16.43
CA GLU A 213 12.86 -6.74 -15.27
C GLU A 213 13.64 -6.62 -13.96
N SER A 214 13.39 -5.54 -13.21
CA SER A 214 14.06 -5.29 -11.94
C SER A 214 13.60 -6.29 -10.88
N LEU A 215 14.41 -6.56 -9.86
CA LEU A 215 13.99 -7.35 -8.69
C LEU A 215 12.69 -6.78 -8.08
N PHE A 216 12.55 -5.47 -8.10
CA PHE A 216 11.34 -4.78 -7.64
C PHE A 216 10.10 -5.20 -8.46
N GLU A 217 10.18 -5.17 -9.80
CA GLU A 217 9.07 -5.59 -10.66
C GLU A 217 8.73 -7.07 -10.50
N PHE A 218 9.76 -7.92 -10.36
CA PHE A 218 9.57 -9.35 -10.10
C PHE A 218 8.85 -9.57 -8.76
N MET A 219 9.30 -8.91 -7.69
CA MET A 219 8.66 -8.99 -6.37
C MET A 219 7.23 -8.44 -6.39
N LEU A 220 7.02 -7.35 -7.13
CA LEU A 220 5.69 -6.77 -7.31
C LEU A 220 4.73 -7.75 -7.99
N LYS A 221 5.20 -8.50 -9.01
CA LYS A 221 4.42 -9.57 -9.65
C LYS A 221 4.08 -10.72 -8.69
N GLN A 222 5.01 -11.11 -7.82
CA GLN A 222 4.73 -12.14 -6.79
C GLN A 222 3.67 -11.64 -5.78
N LYS A 223 3.79 -10.40 -5.32
CA LYS A 223 2.80 -9.76 -4.45
C LYS A 223 1.42 -9.64 -5.15
N GLU A 224 1.40 -9.30 -6.45
CA GLU A 224 0.18 -9.25 -7.25
C GLU A 224 -0.56 -10.61 -7.30
N GLN A 225 0.17 -11.72 -7.36
CA GLN A 225 -0.44 -13.05 -7.31
C GLN A 225 -1.13 -13.33 -5.97
N ALA A 226 -0.52 -12.91 -4.85
CA ALA A 226 -1.12 -13.04 -3.52
C ALA A 226 -2.43 -12.23 -3.43
N ILE A 227 -2.43 -11.01 -3.97
CA ILE A 227 -3.61 -10.15 -4.04
C ILE A 227 -4.73 -10.81 -4.88
N LYS A 228 -4.40 -11.30 -6.07
CA LYS A 228 -5.37 -11.98 -6.95
C LYS A 228 -6.00 -13.21 -6.29
N LYS A 229 -5.23 -13.97 -5.51
CA LYS A 229 -5.74 -15.15 -4.79
C LYS A 229 -6.72 -14.78 -3.68
N SER A 230 -6.52 -13.65 -3.00
CA SER A 230 -7.41 -13.21 -1.92
C SER A 230 -8.78 -12.73 -2.42
N GLY A 231 -8.82 -12.11 -3.62
CA GLY A 231 -10.01 -11.50 -4.19
C GLY A 231 -10.54 -10.25 -3.47
N LEU A 232 -9.92 -9.85 -2.35
CA LEU A 232 -10.36 -8.75 -1.48
C LEU A 232 -9.76 -7.39 -1.87
N LEU A 233 -8.54 -7.41 -2.41
CA LEU A 233 -7.82 -6.24 -2.91
C LEU A 233 -7.58 -6.40 -4.41
N GLU A 234 -7.41 -5.28 -5.09
CA GLU A 234 -7.05 -5.22 -6.50
C GLU A 234 -5.81 -4.34 -6.68
N MET A 235 -4.78 -4.86 -7.35
CA MET A 235 -3.61 -4.06 -7.67
C MET A 235 -3.86 -3.24 -8.93
N ILE A 236 -3.77 -1.93 -8.83
CA ILE A 236 -3.93 -1.00 -9.93
C ILE A 236 -2.55 -0.57 -10.43
N ARG A 237 -2.25 -0.84 -11.69
CA ARG A 237 -1.07 -0.28 -12.36
C ARG A 237 -1.43 1.06 -12.96
N THR A 238 -0.62 2.06 -12.70
CA THR A 238 -0.85 3.42 -13.20
C THR A 238 0.46 4.10 -13.53
N ASP A 239 0.47 4.80 -14.65
CA ASP A 239 1.59 5.64 -15.11
C ASP A 239 1.28 7.13 -14.91
N GLU A 240 0.19 7.46 -14.19
CA GLU A 240 -0.25 8.83 -13.99
C GLU A 240 0.71 9.59 -13.06
N SER A 241 1.35 10.62 -13.61
CA SER A 241 2.25 11.50 -12.85
C SER A 241 1.49 12.64 -12.16
N ILE A 242 2.17 13.40 -11.31
CA ILE A 242 1.59 14.57 -10.65
C ILE A 242 1.16 15.65 -11.66
N ASP A 243 1.76 15.67 -12.84
CA ASP A 243 1.44 16.59 -13.93
C ASP A 243 0.15 16.20 -14.68
N SER A 244 -0.32 14.96 -14.49
CA SER A 244 -1.62 14.52 -15.01
C SER A 244 -2.81 15.20 -14.33
N ILE A 245 -2.60 15.90 -13.20
CA ILE A 245 -3.62 16.67 -12.49
C ILE A 245 -3.52 18.12 -12.91
N GLY A 246 -4.55 18.69 -13.54
CA GLY A 246 -4.55 20.05 -14.05
C GLY A 246 -4.70 21.16 -12.99
N GLY A 247 -5.05 20.80 -11.75
CA GLY A 247 -5.24 21.73 -10.63
C GLY A 247 -4.78 21.10 -9.32
N LEU A 248 -5.53 21.38 -8.23
CA LEU A 248 -5.30 20.83 -6.89
C LEU A 248 -3.92 21.15 -6.30
N GLY A 249 -3.46 22.39 -6.49
CA GLY A 249 -2.10 22.81 -6.15
C GLY A 249 -1.72 22.60 -4.68
N ASN A 250 -2.64 22.84 -3.75
CA ASN A 250 -2.39 22.64 -2.32
C ASN A 250 -2.23 21.16 -1.97
N LEU A 251 -3.08 20.29 -2.55
CA LEU A 251 -2.98 18.83 -2.39
C LEU A 251 -1.66 18.32 -2.98
N LYS A 252 -1.29 18.77 -4.19
CA LYS A 252 0.00 18.41 -4.81
C LYS A 252 1.19 18.76 -3.93
N LYS A 253 1.20 19.99 -3.38
CA LYS A 253 2.26 20.46 -2.49
C LYS A 253 2.41 19.58 -1.26
N TRP A 254 1.29 19.24 -0.66
CA TRP A 254 1.26 18.35 0.50
C TRP A 254 1.78 16.95 0.16
N LEU A 255 1.30 16.36 -0.96
CA LEU A 255 1.73 15.03 -1.42
C LEU A 255 3.23 14.99 -1.71
N VAL A 256 3.79 16.01 -2.37
CA VAL A 256 5.24 16.11 -2.63
C VAL A 256 6.04 16.15 -1.32
N THR A 257 5.53 16.87 -0.32
CA THR A 257 6.17 16.92 1.00
C THR A 257 6.17 15.53 1.67
N LYS A 258 5.04 14.81 1.62
CA LYS A 258 4.93 13.47 2.20
C LYS A 258 5.72 12.41 1.42
N ALA A 259 5.84 12.57 0.10
CA ALA A 259 6.67 11.69 -0.73
C ALA A 259 8.14 11.66 -0.27
N LYS A 260 8.69 12.80 0.19
CA LYS A 260 10.05 12.83 0.74
C LYS A 260 10.22 11.93 1.96
N ILE A 261 9.20 11.88 2.85
CA ILE A 261 9.21 11.03 4.04
C ILE A 261 9.21 9.55 3.62
N PHE A 262 8.34 9.17 2.67
CA PHE A 262 8.25 7.78 2.22
C PHE A 262 9.46 7.33 1.41
N ASN A 263 10.06 8.20 0.60
CA ASN A 263 11.26 7.87 -0.17
C ASN A 263 12.50 7.69 0.73
N GLU A 264 12.51 8.27 1.94
CA GLU A 264 13.60 8.21 2.91
C GLU A 264 13.13 7.67 4.27
N LEU A 265 12.20 6.72 4.28
CA LEU A 265 11.46 6.27 5.45
C LEU A 265 12.35 5.86 6.63
N SER A 266 13.42 5.10 6.36
CA SER A 266 14.37 4.66 7.40
C SER A 266 15.07 5.84 8.09
N SER A 267 15.46 6.86 7.33
CA SER A 267 16.09 8.07 7.86
C SER A 267 15.08 8.93 8.63
N ALA A 268 13.88 9.08 8.09
CA ALA A 268 12.80 9.84 8.72
C ALA A 268 12.38 9.25 10.07
N THR A 269 12.22 7.92 10.14
CA THR A 269 11.86 7.22 11.38
C THR A 269 12.97 7.32 12.43
N LYS A 270 14.25 7.20 12.03
CA LYS A 270 15.39 7.40 12.94
C LYS A 270 15.48 8.83 13.46
N PHE A 271 15.02 9.81 12.68
CA PHE A 271 14.95 11.21 13.10
C PHE A 271 13.77 11.49 14.05
N GLY A 272 12.82 10.58 14.18
CA GLY A 272 11.63 10.70 15.02
C GLY A 272 10.39 11.21 14.28
N VAL A 273 10.37 11.12 12.94
CA VAL A 273 9.18 11.45 12.13
C VAL A 273 8.24 10.26 12.10
N ASP A 274 6.98 10.48 12.48
CA ASP A 274 5.94 9.48 12.37
C ASP A 274 5.63 9.11 10.91
N ILE A 275 5.33 7.85 10.67
CA ILE A 275 4.92 7.36 9.34
C ILE A 275 3.55 7.96 9.01
N PRO A 276 3.40 8.68 7.87
CA PRO A 276 2.11 9.21 7.49
C PRO A 276 1.08 8.09 7.24
N LYS A 277 -0.13 8.27 7.76
CA LYS A 277 -1.21 7.27 7.73
C LYS A 277 -2.07 7.36 6.49
N GLY A 278 -2.40 8.58 6.05
CA GLY A 278 -3.24 8.76 4.87
C GLY A 278 -3.96 10.09 4.79
N ILE A 279 -4.69 10.24 3.70
CA ILE A 279 -5.54 11.40 3.41
C ILE A 279 -6.96 10.97 3.06
N MET A 280 -7.91 11.86 3.37
CA MET A 280 -9.25 11.78 2.82
C MET A 280 -9.50 12.97 1.88
N ILE A 281 -10.00 12.69 0.70
CA ILE A 281 -10.28 13.67 -0.35
C ILE A 281 -11.78 13.69 -0.59
N VAL A 282 -12.44 14.75 -0.15
CA VAL A 282 -13.88 14.93 -0.28
C VAL A 282 -14.17 16.04 -1.30
N GLY A 283 -15.26 15.96 -2.04
CA GLY A 283 -15.68 17.07 -2.86
C GLY A 283 -16.35 16.69 -4.16
N MET A 284 -16.40 17.65 -5.09
CA MET A 284 -17.21 17.58 -6.29
C MET A 284 -16.86 16.37 -7.18
N PRO A 285 -17.85 15.67 -7.74
CA PRO A 285 -17.61 14.57 -8.68
C PRO A 285 -16.93 15.08 -9.94
N GLY A 286 -16.12 14.25 -10.59
CA GLY A 286 -15.42 14.61 -11.82
C GLY A 286 -14.26 15.59 -11.66
N CYS A 287 -13.86 15.99 -10.44
CA CYS A 287 -12.80 16.96 -10.18
C CYS A 287 -11.45 16.34 -9.77
N GLY A 288 -11.16 15.09 -10.18
CA GLY A 288 -9.83 14.49 -10.11
C GLY A 288 -9.47 13.74 -8.82
N LYS A 289 -10.42 13.48 -7.90
CA LYS A 289 -10.17 12.75 -6.63
C LYS A 289 -9.52 11.38 -6.83
N SER A 290 -10.11 10.54 -7.68
CA SER A 290 -9.58 9.19 -7.99
C SER A 290 -8.25 9.24 -8.75
N LEU A 291 -8.03 10.31 -9.54
CA LEU A 291 -6.74 10.56 -10.19
C LEU A 291 -5.66 10.91 -9.16
N ALA A 292 -6.01 11.65 -8.11
CA ALA A 292 -5.08 11.97 -7.02
C ALA A 292 -4.58 10.69 -6.30
N ALA A 293 -5.44 9.68 -6.09
CA ALA A 293 -5.03 8.41 -5.50
C ALA A 293 -3.99 7.69 -6.38
N LYS A 294 -4.24 7.62 -7.70
CA LYS A 294 -3.31 7.01 -8.67
C LYS A 294 -1.97 7.75 -8.71
N THR A 295 -2.02 9.06 -8.74
CA THR A 295 -0.82 9.92 -8.75
C THR A 295 -0.02 9.80 -7.46
N THR A 296 -0.69 9.62 -6.31
CA THR A 296 -0.02 9.44 -5.01
C THR A 296 0.87 8.20 -5.02
N SER A 297 0.39 7.08 -5.55
CA SER A 297 1.16 5.84 -5.60
C SER A 297 2.42 5.97 -6.47
N ASN A 298 2.29 6.63 -7.60
CA ASN A 298 3.43 6.87 -8.49
C ASN A 298 4.46 7.83 -7.85
N LEU A 299 3.99 8.91 -7.24
CA LEU A 299 4.83 9.89 -6.55
C LEU A 299 5.60 9.27 -5.37
N PHE A 300 4.96 8.37 -4.63
CA PHE A 300 5.57 7.64 -3.50
C PHE A 300 6.38 6.42 -3.96
N LYS A 301 6.33 6.07 -5.25
CA LYS A 301 6.95 4.87 -5.83
C LYS A 301 6.49 3.57 -5.12
N MET A 302 5.19 3.50 -4.83
CA MET A 302 4.57 2.39 -4.12
C MET A 302 3.47 1.74 -4.95
N PRO A 303 3.20 0.43 -4.79
CA PRO A 303 2.06 -0.21 -5.43
C PRO A 303 0.74 0.40 -4.94
N LEU A 304 -0.23 0.54 -5.85
CA LEU A 304 -1.59 0.98 -5.55
C LEU A 304 -2.51 -0.21 -5.39
N LEU A 305 -3.10 -0.35 -4.22
CA LEU A 305 -4.08 -1.38 -3.88
C LEU A 305 -5.45 -0.76 -3.74
N ARG A 306 -6.41 -1.17 -4.55
CA ARG A 306 -7.81 -0.75 -4.39
C ARG A 306 -8.52 -1.69 -3.43
N LEU A 307 -9.10 -1.14 -2.38
CA LEU A 307 -10.00 -1.82 -1.47
C LEU A 307 -11.44 -1.60 -1.96
N ASP A 308 -12.08 -2.65 -2.45
CA ASP A 308 -13.48 -2.61 -2.87
C ASP A 308 -14.36 -3.04 -1.70
N ILE A 309 -15.06 -2.07 -1.12
CA ILE A 309 -15.96 -2.32 0.03
C ILE A 309 -17.07 -3.29 -0.34
N GLY A 310 -17.55 -3.28 -1.60
CA GLY A 310 -18.56 -4.22 -2.05
C GLY A 310 -18.12 -5.69 -1.98
N ARG A 311 -16.82 -5.95 -2.15
CA ARG A 311 -16.25 -7.30 -2.00
C ARG A 311 -15.97 -7.69 -0.55
N ILE A 312 -15.79 -6.70 0.32
CA ILE A 312 -15.62 -6.92 1.76
C ILE A 312 -16.93 -7.34 2.41
N LEU A 313 -18.04 -6.74 1.98
CA LEU A 313 -19.37 -7.06 2.50
C LEU A 313 -19.76 -8.49 2.12
N GLY A 314 -19.69 -9.41 3.07
CA GLY A 314 -20.09 -10.79 2.93
C GLY A 314 -21.60 -10.99 3.07
N LYS A 315 -22.07 -12.19 2.74
CA LYS A 315 -23.48 -12.57 2.85
C LYS A 315 -23.85 -13.03 4.25
N TYR A 316 -22.88 -13.45 5.04
CA TYR A 316 -23.07 -14.03 6.37
C TYR A 316 -22.56 -13.11 7.46
N VAL A 317 -23.16 -13.22 8.67
CA VAL A 317 -22.73 -12.47 9.86
C VAL A 317 -21.30 -12.85 10.23
N GLY A 318 -20.45 -11.86 10.44
CA GLY A 318 -19.02 -12.04 10.77
C GLY A 318 -18.08 -12.20 9.56
N GLU A 319 -18.59 -12.55 8.38
CA GLU A 319 -17.76 -12.70 7.16
C GLU A 319 -17.14 -11.37 6.74
N SER A 320 -17.89 -10.27 6.85
CA SER A 320 -17.42 -8.93 6.47
C SER A 320 -16.26 -8.47 7.34
N GLU A 321 -16.32 -8.68 8.65
CA GLU A 321 -15.26 -8.31 9.59
C GLU A 321 -13.99 -9.16 9.37
N GLU A 322 -14.17 -10.45 9.07
CA GLU A 322 -13.04 -11.33 8.73
C GLU A 322 -12.40 -10.93 7.40
N ASN A 323 -13.19 -10.62 6.38
CA ASN A 323 -12.71 -10.14 5.09
C ASN A 323 -11.94 -8.82 5.23
N MET A 324 -12.43 -7.88 6.03
CA MET A 324 -11.72 -6.62 6.31
C MET A 324 -10.38 -6.90 6.99
N ARG A 325 -10.34 -7.72 8.03
CA ARG A 325 -9.08 -8.11 8.69
C ARG A 325 -8.09 -8.74 7.71
N LYS A 326 -8.56 -9.66 6.87
CA LYS A 326 -7.72 -10.31 5.85
C LYS A 326 -7.19 -9.30 4.84
N ALA A 327 -8.02 -8.36 4.37
CA ALA A 327 -7.61 -7.33 3.43
C ALA A 327 -6.55 -6.40 4.03
N LEU A 328 -6.74 -5.97 5.30
CA LEU A 328 -5.79 -5.10 6.00
C LEU A 328 -4.46 -5.82 6.28
N ARG A 329 -4.49 -7.06 6.78
CA ARG A 329 -3.28 -7.89 6.95
C ARG A 329 -2.55 -8.10 5.62
N LEU A 330 -3.28 -8.29 4.52
CA LEU A 330 -2.68 -8.40 3.19
C LEU A 330 -2.02 -7.09 2.77
N ALA A 331 -2.66 -5.94 3.00
CA ALA A 331 -2.06 -4.62 2.75
C ALA A 331 -0.78 -4.41 3.57
N GLU A 332 -0.79 -4.75 4.86
CA GLU A 332 0.41 -4.73 5.72
C GLU A 332 1.52 -5.62 5.16
N SER A 333 1.18 -6.81 4.69
CA SER A 333 2.14 -7.75 4.11
C SER A 333 2.77 -7.25 2.81
N ILE A 334 2.08 -6.35 2.10
CA ILE A 334 2.54 -5.76 0.84
C ILE A 334 3.30 -4.47 1.10
N SER A 335 3.20 -3.89 2.31
CA SER A 335 3.81 -2.61 2.62
C SER A 335 5.31 -2.55 2.23
N PRO A 336 5.84 -1.41 1.78
CA PRO A 336 5.15 -0.14 1.66
C PRO A 336 4.17 -0.10 0.46
N CYS A 337 2.94 0.38 0.68
CA CYS A 337 1.91 0.45 -0.37
C CYS A 337 0.92 1.60 -0.12
N VAL A 338 0.21 2.01 -1.17
CA VAL A 338 -0.93 2.92 -1.09
C VAL A 338 -2.22 2.11 -1.18
N VAL A 339 -3.10 2.24 -0.20
CA VAL A 339 -4.44 1.64 -0.23
C VAL A 339 -5.45 2.71 -0.61
N TRP A 340 -6.12 2.51 -1.72
CA TRP A 340 -7.15 3.40 -2.21
C TRP A 340 -8.55 2.86 -1.93
N ILE A 341 -9.36 3.66 -1.24
CA ILE A 341 -10.77 3.39 -0.95
C ILE A 341 -11.59 4.43 -1.70
N ASP A 342 -12.25 4.02 -2.79
CA ASP A 342 -13.04 4.92 -3.62
C ASP A 342 -14.47 4.99 -3.10
N GLU A 343 -15.03 6.21 -3.07
CA GLU A 343 -16.41 6.50 -2.70
C GLU A 343 -16.81 5.84 -1.36
N ILE A 344 -15.99 6.09 -0.32
CA ILE A 344 -16.13 5.47 1.00
C ILE A 344 -17.54 5.70 1.59
N GLU A 345 -18.22 6.80 1.25
CA GLU A 345 -19.58 7.11 1.67
C GLU A 345 -20.61 6.09 1.19
N LYS A 346 -20.36 5.40 0.06
CA LYS A 346 -21.28 4.36 -0.44
C LYS A 346 -21.43 3.18 0.53
N ALA A 347 -20.40 2.92 1.29
CA ALA A 347 -20.43 1.89 2.31
C ALA A 347 -21.38 2.23 3.47
N PHE A 348 -21.68 3.52 3.68
CA PHE A 348 -22.60 4.00 4.70
C PHE A 348 -23.99 4.35 4.14
N SER A 349 -24.18 4.38 2.83
CA SER A 349 -25.45 4.67 2.18
C SER A 349 -26.43 3.48 2.26
N GLY A 350 -26.99 3.26 3.37
CA GLY A 350 -27.90 2.19 3.78
C GLY A 350 -28.15 2.26 5.27
N VAL A 351 -27.47 3.15 5.93
CA VAL A 351 -27.40 3.37 7.38
C VAL A 351 -28.50 4.34 7.82
N GLY A 352 -29.75 4.04 7.53
CA GLY A 352 -30.86 4.94 7.94
C GLY A 352 -32.21 4.25 8.05
N GLY A 353 -32.30 2.96 7.70
CA GLY A 353 -33.54 2.18 7.80
C GLY A 353 -33.60 1.32 9.08
N PRO A 354 -34.79 1.05 9.61
CA PRO A 354 -34.93 0.15 10.75
C PRO A 354 -34.71 -1.30 10.34
N GLY A 355 -33.46 -1.78 10.40
CA GLY A 355 -33.15 -3.20 10.15
C GLY A 355 -31.65 -3.46 10.00
N GLY A 356 -31.08 -4.14 10.94
CA GLY A 356 -29.86 -5.00 10.98
C GLY A 356 -28.60 -4.71 10.18
N ALA A 357 -28.68 -4.10 9.00
CA ALA A 357 -27.53 -3.80 8.15
C ALA A 357 -26.60 -2.72 8.72
N ASN A 358 -27.12 -1.87 9.61
CA ASN A 358 -26.39 -0.75 10.21
C ASN A 358 -25.29 -1.20 11.16
N ASP A 359 -25.54 -2.27 11.90
CA ASP A 359 -24.64 -2.73 12.97
C ASP A 359 -23.36 -3.36 12.41
N VAL A 360 -23.47 -4.13 11.32
CA VAL A 360 -22.32 -4.78 10.66
C VAL A 360 -21.39 -3.74 10.04
N THR A 361 -21.94 -2.75 9.33
CA THR A 361 -21.15 -1.71 8.68
C THR A 361 -20.45 -0.83 9.73
N THR A 362 -21.13 -0.46 10.80
CA THR A 362 -20.54 0.33 11.90
C THR A 362 -19.39 -0.42 12.58
N ARG A 363 -19.57 -1.72 12.85
CA ARG A 363 -18.50 -2.56 13.44
C ARG A 363 -17.31 -2.73 12.50
N LEU A 364 -17.56 -2.99 11.23
CA LEU A 364 -16.53 -3.11 10.20
C LEU A 364 -15.66 -1.86 10.12
N PHE A 365 -16.27 -0.69 10.11
CA PHE A 365 -15.54 0.58 10.06
C PHE A 365 -14.91 0.96 11.41
N GLY A 366 -15.52 0.60 12.54
CA GLY A 366 -14.86 0.71 13.84
C GLY A 366 -13.54 -0.05 13.87
N GLN A 367 -13.54 -1.28 13.34
CA GLN A 367 -12.34 -2.10 13.22
C GLN A 367 -11.29 -1.48 12.28
N PHE A 368 -11.72 -0.96 11.12
CA PHE A 368 -10.83 -0.24 10.20
C PHE A 368 -10.18 0.99 10.85
N LEU A 369 -10.96 1.79 11.57
CA LEU A 369 -10.46 2.98 12.25
C LEU A 369 -9.50 2.65 13.41
N THR A 370 -9.77 1.59 14.17
CA THR A 370 -8.86 1.06 15.18
C THR A 370 -7.55 0.64 14.55
N TRP A 371 -7.64 -0.13 13.46
CA TRP A 371 -6.47 -0.54 12.71
C TRP A 371 -5.66 0.67 12.20
N MET A 372 -6.30 1.71 11.65
CA MET A 372 -5.60 2.94 11.23
C MET A 372 -4.85 3.63 12.38
N GLN A 373 -5.36 3.55 13.60
CA GLN A 373 -4.71 4.15 14.77
C GLN A 373 -3.49 3.35 15.22
N GLU A 374 -3.60 2.03 15.25
CA GLU A 374 -2.62 1.10 15.80
C GLU A 374 -1.55 0.68 14.78
N ASN A 375 -1.86 0.79 13.49
CA ASN A 375 -0.97 0.36 12.42
C ASN A 375 0.35 1.13 12.42
N LYS A 376 1.44 0.37 12.50
CA LYS A 376 2.83 0.86 12.40
C LYS A 376 3.48 0.50 11.07
N SER A 377 2.76 -0.17 10.17
CA SER A 377 3.28 -0.52 8.85
C SER A 377 3.26 0.69 7.91
N SER A 378 4.07 0.64 6.85
CA SER A 378 4.16 1.70 5.86
C SER A 378 3.01 1.62 4.82
N VAL A 379 1.77 1.55 5.30
CA VAL A 379 0.56 1.58 4.47
C VAL A 379 -0.01 2.98 4.49
N PHE A 380 -0.09 3.62 3.32
CA PHE A 380 -0.67 4.95 3.18
C PHE A 380 -2.08 4.85 2.59
N ILE A 381 -3.08 5.42 3.27
CA ILE A 381 -4.48 5.34 2.85
C ILE A 381 -4.88 6.60 2.08
N VAL A 382 -5.50 6.41 0.92
CA VAL A 382 -6.18 7.47 0.18
C VAL A 382 -7.65 7.12 0.08
N ALA A 383 -8.48 7.77 0.90
CA ALA A 383 -9.93 7.63 0.83
C ALA A 383 -10.52 8.77 0.00
N THR A 384 -11.45 8.46 -0.91
CA THR A 384 -12.19 9.47 -1.69
C THR A 384 -13.66 9.43 -1.31
N ALA A 385 -14.31 10.60 -1.32
CA ALA A 385 -15.75 10.72 -1.09
C ALA A 385 -16.36 11.84 -1.94
N ASN A 386 -17.60 11.66 -2.37
CA ASN A 386 -18.37 12.71 -3.04
C ASN A 386 -19.22 13.51 -2.05
N ASP A 387 -19.56 12.92 -0.92
CA ASP A 387 -20.44 13.53 0.06
C ASP A 387 -19.97 13.24 1.49
N ILE A 388 -19.62 14.30 2.20
CA ILE A 388 -19.13 14.22 3.58
C ILE A 388 -20.26 13.96 4.60
N SER A 389 -21.50 14.31 4.26
CA SER A 389 -22.65 14.20 5.18
C SER A 389 -22.99 12.76 5.55
N HIS A 390 -22.63 11.80 4.70
CA HIS A 390 -22.82 10.38 4.91
C HIS A 390 -21.63 9.68 5.60
N ILE A 391 -20.55 10.42 5.88
CA ILE A 391 -19.36 9.88 6.54
C ILE A 391 -19.50 10.04 8.05
N PRO A 392 -19.38 8.97 8.86
CA PRO A 392 -19.41 9.09 10.31
C PRO A 392 -18.35 10.06 10.83
N ALA A 393 -18.73 10.88 11.82
CA ALA A 393 -17.86 11.92 12.40
C ALA A 393 -16.52 11.35 12.94
N GLU A 394 -16.51 10.06 13.29
CA GLU A 394 -15.33 9.34 13.72
C GLU A 394 -14.21 9.36 12.69
N PHE A 395 -14.52 9.30 11.39
CA PHE A 395 -13.52 9.37 10.30
C PHE A 395 -12.85 10.74 10.19
N LEU A 396 -13.59 11.78 10.57
CA LEU A 396 -13.15 13.17 10.44
C LEU A 396 -12.32 13.65 11.65
N ARG A 397 -12.20 12.83 12.70
CA ARG A 397 -11.37 13.15 13.87
C ARG A 397 -9.89 13.11 13.56
N LYS A 398 -9.13 14.10 14.07
CA LYS A 398 -7.67 14.17 13.96
C LYS A 398 -7.00 12.90 14.52
N GLY A 399 -5.92 12.46 13.89
CA GLY A 399 -5.14 11.28 14.29
C GLY A 399 -5.47 9.99 13.54
N ARG A 400 -6.50 9.99 12.68
CA ARG A 400 -6.85 8.88 11.77
C ARG A 400 -6.29 9.12 10.38
N PHE A 401 -6.77 10.18 9.73
CA PHE A 401 -6.10 10.74 8.55
C PHE A 401 -5.16 11.86 8.97
N ASP A 402 -4.03 11.99 8.28
CA ASP A 402 -3.10 13.10 8.52
C ASP A 402 -3.70 14.43 8.06
N GLU A 403 -4.53 14.37 7.00
CA GLU A 403 -5.16 15.56 6.43
C GLU A 403 -6.47 15.23 5.72
N LEU A 404 -7.40 16.18 5.76
CA LEU A 404 -8.67 16.13 5.06
C LEU A 404 -8.70 17.24 4.03
N PHE A 405 -8.86 16.88 2.74
CA PHE A 405 -8.91 17.84 1.64
C PHE A 405 -10.29 17.96 1.03
N TYR A 406 -10.70 19.19 0.77
CA TYR A 406 -11.89 19.49 -0.01
C TYR A 406 -11.52 19.88 -1.44
N VAL A 407 -12.09 19.19 -2.42
CA VAL A 407 -11.94 19.45 -3.84
C VAL A 407 -13.19 20.14 -4.36
N ASP A 408 -13.05 21.41 -4.73
CA ASP A 408 -14.10 22.18 -5.40
C ASP A 408 -13.95 22.07 -6.93
N PHE A 409 -14.86 22.68 -7.68
CA PHE A 409 -14.72 22.83 -9.11
C PHE A 409 -13.42 23.59 -9.45
N PRO A 410 -12.79 23.27 -10.59
CA PRO A 410 -11.58 23.92 -11.01
C PRO A 410 -11.85 25.39 -11.39
N ASP A 411 -10.94 26.29 -11.02
CA ASP A 411 -10.93 27.67 -11.47
C ASP A 411 -10.55 27.75 -12.96
N GLU A 412 -10.58 28.97 -13.52
CA GLU A 412 -10.32 29.19 -14.94
C GLU A 412 -8.93 28.69 -15.36
N LYS A 413 -7.90 29.01 -14.57
CA LYS A 413 -6.52 28.58 -14.82
C LYS A 413 -6.36 27.05 -14.69
N GLU A 414 -7.05 26.45 -13.73
CA GLU A 414 -7.06 25.01 -13.56
C GLU A 414 -7.77 24.31 -14.73
N ARG A 415 -8.88 24.89 -15.24
CA ARG A 415 -9.58 24.38 -16.44
C ARG A 415 -8.72 24.45 -17.69
N GLU A 416 -7.97 25.55 -17.89
CA GLU A 416 -7.01 25.65 -18.99
C GLU A 416 -5.99 24.51 -18.96
N LYS A 417 -5.38 24.27 -17.79
CA LYS A 417 -4.42 23.17 -17.61
C LYS A 417 -5.05 21.79 -17.82
N ILE A 418 -6.27 21.58 -17.35
CA ILE A 418 -7.00 20.32 -17.55
C ILE A 418 -7.22 20.08 -19.05
N MET A 419 -7.68 21.08 -19.78
CA MET A 419 -7.89 20.99 -21.23
C MET A 419 -6.58 20.71 -21.99
N GLU A 420 -5.52 21.41 -21.64
CA GLU A 420 -4.19 21.19 -22.21
C GLU A 420 -3.71 19.75 -21.99
N ILE A 421 -3.86 19.22 -20.77
CA ILE A 421 -3.50 17.83 -20.43
C ILE A 421 -4.28 16.83 -21.30
N HIS A 422 -5.61 17.02 -21.44
CA HIS A 422 -6.44 16.10 -22.23
C HIS A 422 -6.14 16.17 -23.72
N LEU A 423 -5.81 17.34 -24.26
CA LEU A 423 -5.35 17.49 -25.64
C LEU A 423 -3.98 16.82 -25.85
N LYS A 424 -3.02 17.05 -24.96
CA LYS A 424 -1.69 16.43 -25.02
C LYS A 424 -1.76 14.91 -24.91
N LYS A 425 -2.56 14.38 -24.00
CA LYS A 425 -2.75 12.93 -23.83
C LYS A 425 -3.25 12.23 -25.08
N ARG A 426 -3.92 12.97 -25.99
CA ARG A 426 -4.46 12.47 -27.26
C ARG A 426 -3.65 12.92 -28.48
N ASN A 427 -2.47 13.54 -28.27
CA ASN A 427 -1.62 14.09 -29.34
C ASN A 427 -2.35 15.06 -30.27
N LYS A 428 -3.28 15.87 -29.72
CA LYS A 428 -4.08 16.85 -30.43
C LYS A 428 -3.85 18.29 -29.97
N PHE A 429 -2.87 18.49 -29.07
CA PHE A 429 -2.48 19.81 -28.63
C PHE A 429 -1.66 20.53 -29.71
N ASN A 430 -2.06 21.76 -30.07
CA ASN A 430 -1.28 22.66 -30.90
C ASN A 430 -1.39 24.10 -30.33
N TYR A 431 -0.38 24.91 -30.58
CA TYR A 431 -0.31 26.28 -30.06
C TYR A 431 -1.31 27.27 -30.74
N GLY A 432 -2.01 26.83 -31.78
CA GLY A 432 -3.06 27.62 -32.46
C GLY A 432 -4.41 27.54 -31.77
N ILE A 433 -4.58 26.68 -30.76
CA ILE A 433 -5.83 26.56 -30.01
C ILE A 433 -5.88 27.60 -28.91
N ASP A 434 -6.88 28.46 -28.96
CA ASP A 434 -7.19 29.42 -27.88
C ASP A 434 -8.00 28.73 -26.77
N ILE A 435 -7.30 28.03 -25.87
CA ILE A 435 -7.91 27.30 -24.76
C ILE A 435 -8.67 28.25 -23.84
N HIS A 436 -8.14 29.45 -23.60
CA HIS A 436 -8.76 30.46 -22.73
C HIS A 436 -10.19 30.78 -23.17
N SER A 437 -10.39 31.03 -24.46
CA SER A 437 -11.74 31.31 -25.00
C SER A 437 -12.72 30.15 -24.81
N VAL A 438 -12.22 28.91 -24.86
CA VAL A 438 -13.05 27.69 -24.68
C VAL A 438 -13.48 27.49 -23.21
N VAL A 439 -12.57 27.71 -22.26
CA VAL A 439 -12.83 27.41 -20.84
C VAL A 439 -13.45 28.57 -20.06
N LYS A 440 -13.50 29.75 -20.65
CA LYS A 440 -14.09 30.95 -20.03
C LYS A 440 -15.55 30.70 -19.63
N ASP A 441 -15.91 31.20 -18.43
CA ASP A 441 -17.28 31.13 -17.93
C ASP A 441 -18.21 32.00 -18.79
N GLU A 442 -19.22 31.36 -19.38
CA GLU A 442 -20.29 32.09 -20.03
C GLU A 442 -21.22 32.65 -18.96
N LYS A 443 -21.31 33.97 -18.87
CA LYS A 443 -22.37 34.62 -18.10
C LYS A 443 -23.70 34.39 -18.82
N ASP A 444 -24.45 33.42 -18.34
CA ASP A 444 -25.81 33.19 -18.82
C ASP A 444 -26.64 34.43 -18.48
N SER A 445 -27.01 35.20 -19.48
CA SER A 445 -27.70 36.48 -19.35
C SER A 445 -29.14 36.34 -18.85
N GLN A 446 -29.65 35.13 -18.70
CA GLN A 446 -31.03 34.86 -18.26
C GLN A 446 -31.16 34.11 -16.92
N GLU A 447 -30.13 33.41 -16.48
CA GLU A 447 -30.08 32.79 -15.14
C GLU A 447 -28.81 33.25 -14.43
N ASN A 448 -28.93 33.86 -13.24
CA ASN A 448 -27.81 34.36 -12.39
C ASN A 448 -26.85 33.27 -11.91
N SER A 449 -26.63 32.19 -12.66
CA SER A 449 -25.79 31.05 -12.29
C SER A 449 -24.77 30.75 -13.41
N ASN A 450 -23.50 31.00 -13.13
CA ASN A 450 -22.42 30.55 -14.00
C ASN A 450 -22.37 29.03 -14.08
N ALA A 451 -22.42 28.50 -15.32
CA ALA A 451 -22.19 27.08 -15.55
C ALA A 451 -20.71 26.78 -15.37
N ILE A 452 -20.35 26.00 -14.34
CA ILE A 452 -18.97 25.61 -14.04
C ILE A 452 -18.73 24.19 -14.56
N TYR A 453 -17.70 24.01 -15.40
CA TYR A 453 -17.32 22.72 -15.94
C TYR A 453 -16.36 22.01 -15.00
N SER A 454 -16.64 20.74 -14.70
CA SER A 454 -15.72 19.86 -13.98
C SER A 454 -14.59 19.34 -14.88
N GLY A 455 -13.59 18.71 -14.31
CA GLY A 455 -12.53 18.08 -15.10
C GLY A 455 -13.03 16.98 -16.04
N ALA A 456 -14.07 16.25 -15.63
CA ALA A 456 -14.72 15.25 -16.46
C ALA A 456 -15.50 15.86 -17.64
N ASP A 457 -16.20 16.98 -17.41
CA ASP A 457 -16.90 17.70 -18.49
C ASP A 457 -15.89 18.20 -19.54
N ILE A 458 -14.72 18.72 -19.10
CA ILE A 458 -13.65 19.18 -20.00
C ILE A 458 -13.07 18.00 -20.79
N GLU A 459 -12.87 16.87 -20.18
CA GLU A 459 -12.43 15.65 -20.86
C GLU A 459 -13.42 15.27 -21.97
N GLU A 460 -14.72 15.33 -21.67
CA GLU A 460 -15.78 14.98 -22.62
C GLU A 460 -15.85 15.98 -23.78
N ILE A 461 -15.66 17.28 -23.52
CA ILE A 461 -15.55 18.31 -24.57
C ILE A 461 -14.42 17.97 -25.54
N VAL A 462 -13.23 17.62 -25.02
CA VAL A 462 -12.08 17.26 -25.86
C VAL A 462 -12.36 15.98 -26.66
N LYS A 463 -12.97 14.94 -26.07
CA LYS A 463 -13.33 13.71 -26.77
C LYS A 463 -14.31 13.98 -27.92
N LYS A 464 -15.35 14.78 -27.64
CA LYS A 464 -16.38 15.10 -28.60
C LYS A 464 -15.84 15.95 -29.77
N ALA A 465 -14.99 16.93 -29.48
CA ALA A 465 -14.34 17.73 -30.52
C ALA A 465 -13.47 16.86 -31.44
N ILE A 466 -12.70 15.92 -30.87
CA ILE A 466 -11.88 14.98 -31.67
C ILE A 466 -12.77 14.07 -32.53
N GLU A 467 -13.87 13.56 -31.98
CA GLU A 467 -14.85 12.74 -32.70
C GLU A 467 -15.44 13.50 -33.88
N ASN A 468 -15.91 14.74 -33.65
CA ASN A 468 -16.50 15.59 -34.68
C ASN A 468 -15.48 15.94 -35.78
N CYS A 469 -14.23 16.24 -35.42
CA CYS A 469 -13.16 16.47 -36.40
C CYS A 469 -12.88 15.22 -37.24
N TYR A 470 -12.86 14.03 -36.62
CA TYR A 470 -12.64 12.77 -37.33
C TYR A 470 -13.77 12.48 -38.33
N ILE A 471 -15.03 12.67 -37.91
CA ILE A 471 -16.21 12.45 -38.77
C ILE A 471 -16.21 13.43 -39.95
N SER A 472 -15.83 14.68 -39.73
CA SER A 472 -15.76 15.72 -40.79
C SER A 472 -14.51 15.63 -41.68
N GLY A 473 -13.61 14.66 -41.42
CA GLY A 473 -12.36 14.49 -42.17
C GLY A 473 -11.30 15.54 -41.88
N GLN A 474 -11.43 16.27 -40.77
CA GLN A 474 -10.43 17.24 -40.30
C GLN A 474 -9.35 16.50 -39.50
N TYR A 475 -8.09 16.81 -39.78
CA TYR A 475 -6.97 16.15 -39.07
C TYR A 475 -6.70 16.76 -37.71
N ASP A 476 -6.80 18.09 -37.61
CA ASP A 476 -6.47 18.85 -36.40
C ASP A 476 -7.72 19.36 -35.68
N VAL A 477 -7.62 19.41 -34.35
CA VAL A 477 -8.63 20.02 -33.50
C VAL A 477 -8.42 21.53 -33.49
N THR A 478 -9.48 22.27 -33.72
CA THR A 478 -9.45 23.76 -33.72
C THR A 478 -10.22 24.32 -32.53
N THR A 479 -10.04 25.60 -32.24
CA THR A 479 -10.81 26.30 -31.20
C THR A 479 -12.31 26.24 -31.46
N GLU A 480 -12.74 26.39 -32.74
CA GLU A 480 -14.14 26.33 -33.15
C GLU A 480 -14.74 24.94 -32.86
N ALA A 481 -14.00 23.86 -33.16
CA ALA A 481 -14.47 22.51 -32.92
C ALA A 481 -14.65 22.25 -31.40
N LEU A 482 -13.79 22.79 -30.55
CA LEU A 482 -13.93 22.71 -29.09
C LEU A 482 -15.13 23.53 -28.59
N LEU A 483 -15.36 24.70 -29.14
CA LEU A 483 -16.51 25.56 -28.81
C LEU A 483 -17.84 24.94 -29.24
N GLU A 484 -17.89 24.28 -30.40
CA GLU A 484 -19.06 23.51 -30.86
C GLU A 484 -19.33 22.33 -29.94
N ALA A 485 -18.32 21.52 -29.62
CA ALA A 485 -18.44 20.42 -28.68
C ALA A 485 -18.90 20.89 -27.29
N LYS A 486 -18.42 22.04 -26.80
CA LYS A 486 -18.84 22.63 -25.54
C LYS A 486 -20.35 22.92 -25.51
N LYS A 487 -20.96 23.37 -26.62
CA LYS A 487 -22.40 23.64 -26.69
C LYS A 487 -23.25 22.37 -26.58
N GLU A 488 -22.73 21.22 -26.98
CA GLU A 488 -23.43 19.95 -26.90
C GLU A 488 -23.42 19.34 -25.48
N ILE A 489 -22.47 19.77 -24.61
CA ILE A 489 -22.27 19.19 -23.28
C ILE A 489 -22.90 20.06 -22.21
N THR A 490 -23.85 19.49 -21.48
CA THR A 490 -24.45 20.13 -20.31
C THR A 490 -23.54 19.92 -19.09
N PRO A 491 -22.96 21.00 -18.50
CA PRO A 491 -22.07 20.85 -17.35
C PRO A 491 -22.79 20.24 -16.15
N MET A 492 -22.07 19.40 -15.41
CA MET A 492 -22.58 18.71 -14.24
C MET A 492 -23.10 19.70 -13.17
N SER A 493 -22.50 20.88 -13.05
CA SER A 493 -22.90 21.93 -12.12
C SER A 493 -24.36 22.39 -12.33
N LYS A 494 -24.88 22.37 -13.57
CA LYS A 494 -26.30 22.72 -13.83
C LYS A 494 -27.25 21.65 -13.31
N ASN A 495 -26.91 20.37 -13.46
CA ASN A 495 -27.76 19.25 -13.09
C ASN A 495 -27.81 18.99 -11.58
N LEU A 496 -26.79 19.39 -10.84
CA LEU A 496 -26.61 19.07 -9.41
C LEU A 496 -26.57 20.30 -8.49
N LYS A 497 -27.15 21.44 -8.91
CA LYS A 497 -27.10 22.70 -8.14
C LYS A 497 -27.41 22.54 -6.64
N LYS A 498 -28.54 21.93 -6.30
CA LYS A 498 -28.95 21.71 -4.89
C LYS A 498 -27.93 20.88 -4.12
N ARG A 499 -27.46 19.79 -4.72
CA ARG A 499 -26.51 18.88 -4.07
C ARG A 499 -25.14 19.52 -3.88
N ILE A 500 -24.70 20.38 -4.82
CA ILE A 500 -23.47 21.14 -4.71
C ILE A 500 -23.55 22.10 -3.51
N GLU A 501 -24.69 22.77 -3.34
CA GLU A 501 -24.92 23.68 -2.23
C GLU A 501 -24.95 22.96 -0.88
N GLU A 502 -25.61 21.81 -0.82
CA GLU A 502 -25.62 20.92 0.37
C GLU A 502 -24.20 20.46 0.73
N ILE A 503 -23.39 20.03 -0.25
CA ILE A 503 -22.00 19.62 -0.02
C ILE A 503 -21.15 20.80 0.47
N ARG A 504 -21.29 21.99 -0.10
CA ARG A 504 -20.56 23.18 0.36
C ARG A 504 -20.91 23.58 1.78
N GLN A 505 -22.20 23.58 2.13
CA GLN A 505 -22.66 23.85 3.49
C GLN A 505 -22.15 22.79 4.47
N ALA A 506 -22.17 21.50 4.07
CA ALA A 506 -21.61 20.44 4.90
C ALA A 506 -20.10 20.61 5.13
N VAL A 507 -19.35 21.01 4.09
CA VAL A 507 -17.90 21.24 4.18
C VAL A 507 -17.56 22.42 5.10
N GLU A 508 -18.36 23.48 5.14
CA GLU A 508 -18.16 24.63 6.02
C GLU A 508 -18.21 24.26 7.51
N ASN A 509 -18.92 23.18 7.86
CA ASN A 509 -19.01 22.69 9.24
C ASN A 509 -17.78 21.91 9.70
N TYR A 510 -16.84 21.60 8.79
CA TYR A 510 -15.65 20.82 9.09
C TYR A 510 -14.37 21.60 8.72
N ASP A 511 -13.31 21.41 9.48
CA ASP A 511 -11.98 22.01 9.22
C ASP A 511 -11.27 21.27 8.09
N LEU A 512 -11.69 21.47 6.83
CA LEU A 512 -11.12 20.85 5.65
C LEU A 512 -10.19 21.81 4.94
N LYS A 513 -9.03 21.31 4.50
CA LYS A 513 -8.11 22.10 3.68
C LYS A 513 -8.59 22.11 2.22
N LYS A 514 -8.64 23.29 1.62
CA LYS A 514 -8.93 23.40 0.19
C LYS A 514 -7.80 22.78 -0.63
N ALA A 515 -8.15 21.81 -1.49
CA ALA A 515 -7.20 21.11 -2.35
C ALA A 515 -6.74 21.98 -3.53
N ASN A 516 -7.68 22.81 -4.07
CA ASN A 516 -7.43 23.73 -5.17
C ASN A 516 -6.46 24.86 -4.77
N GLY A 517 -5.74 25.40 -5.73
CA GLY A 517 -4.78 26.47 -5.53
C GLY A 517 -3.58 26.37 -6.48
N GLU A 518 -2.71 27.35 -6.48
CA GLU A 518 -1.54 27.36 -7.34
C GLU A 518 -0.46 26.40 -6.81
N PHE A 519 -0.01 25.51 -7.67
CA PHE A 519 1.14 24.66 -7.41
C PHE A 519 2.40 25.37 -7.90
N ILE A 520 3.01 26.14 -7.00
CA ILE A 520 4.34 26.70 -7.23
C ILE A 520 5.33 25.66 -6.73
N VAL A 521 5.99 24.94 -7.62
CA VAL A 521 7.21 24.22 -7.28
C VAL A 521 8.22 25.30 -6.91
N SER A 522 8.50 25.48 -5.62
CA SER A 522 9.70 26.17 -5.22
C SER A 522 10.86 25.29 -5.70
N LEU A 523 11.34 25.53 -6.90
CA LEU A 523 12.66 25.04 -7.30
C LEU A 523 13.60 25.46 -6.15
N PRO A 524 14.39 24.53 -5.61
CA PRO A 524 15.43 24.93 -4.67
C PRO A 524 16.16 26.08 -5.35
N THR A 525 16.27 27.20 -4.66
CA THR A 525 16.89 28.43 -5.19
C THR A 525 18.15 28.03 -5.94
N ILE A 526 18.41 28.63 -7.10
CA ILE A 526 19.63 28.41 -7.91
C ILE A 526 20.86 28.33 -7.00
N SER A 527 20.88 29.09 -5.90
CA SER A 527 21.86 28.99 -4.79
C SER A 527 21.98 27.61 -4.15
N SER A 528 20.91 26.86 -3.95
CA SER A 528 21.01 25.51 -3.34
C SER A 528 21.55 24.46 -4.32
N TYR A 529 21.32 24.62 -5.64
CA TYR A 529 21.98 23.81 -6.66
C TYR A 529 23.48 24.14 -6.75
N PHE A 530 23.86 25.42 -6.71
CA PHE A 530 25.26 25.82 -6.67
C PHE A 530 25.97 25.34 -5.41
N ASN A 531 25.30 25.36 -4.26
CA ASN A 531 25.86 24.82 -3.01
C ASN A 531 26.01 23.30 -3.05
N ALA A 532 25.03 22.58 -3.60
CA ALA A 532 25.13 21.13 -3.77
C ALA A 532 26.22 20.72 -4.79
N LEU A 533 26.37 21.51 -5.87
CA LEU A 533 27.42 21.32 -6.86
C LEU A 533 28.79 21.63 -6.27
N ALA A 534 28.92 22.70 -5.50
CA ALA A 534 30.13 23.06 -4.77
C ALA A 534 30.53 21.99 -3.74
N ASP A 535 29.58 21.42 -3.00
CA ASP A 535 29.81 20.30 -2.09
C ASP A 535 30.23 19.02 -2.82
N MET A 536 29.64 18.73 -3.98
CA MET A 536 30.07 17.60 -4.82
C MET A 536 31.49 17.81 -5.36
N ILE A 537 31.80 19.00 -5.82
CA ILE A 537 33.16 19.36 -6.31
C ILE A 537 34.17 19.27 -5.16
N ASN A 538 33.85 19.76 -3.97
CA ASN A 538 34.71 19.67 -2.81
C ASN A 538 34.96 18.21 -2.38
N LYS A 539 33.92 17.38 -2.33
CA LYS A 539 34.04 15.94 -2.06
C LYS A 539 34.84 15.20 -3.13
N PHE A 540 34.69 15.60 -4.38
CA PHE A 540 35.50 15.06 -5.49
C PHE A 540 36.97 15.44 -5.35
N ASN A 541 37.27 16.71 -5.04
CA ASN A 541 38.63 17.21 -4.80
C ASN A 541 39.28 16.54 -3.58
N GLU A 542 38.55 16.35 -2.48
CA GLU A 542 39.02 15.63 -1.30
C GLU A 542 39.33 14.15 -1.60
N LYS A 543 38.45 13.51 -2.38
CA LYS A 543 38.58 12.07 -2.71
C LYS A 543 39.72 11.79 -3.70
N TYR A 544 39.96 12.68 -4.65
CA TYR A 544 40.92 12.47 -5.72
C TYR A 544 42.17 13.36 -5.61
N LYS A 545 42.30 14.18 -4.54
CA LYS A 545 43.41 15.14 -4.34
C LYS A 545 43.64 16.05 -5.56
N PHE A 546 42.56 16.43 -6.23
CA PHE A 546 42.59 17.28 -7.41
C PHE A 546 42.78 18.73 -6.96
N ASN A 547 43.89 19.35 -7.31
CA ASN A 547 44.17 20.75 -6.99
C ASN A 547 43.97 21.59 -8.24
N LEU A 548 42.92 22.38 -8.30
CA LEU A 548 42.59 23.27 -9.43
C LEU A 548 43.65 24.33 -9.70
N SER A 549 44.58 24.57 -8.75
CA SER A 549 45.68 25.50 -8.91
C SER A 549 46.76 25.06 -9.94
N ASP A 550 46.74 23.79 -10.33
CA ASP A 550 47.75 23.24 -11.25
C ASP A 550 47.41 23.45 -12.75
N TYR A 551 46.29 24.13 -13.03
CA TYR A 551 45.82 24.45 -14.39
C TYR A 551 45.57 25.96 -14.62
N SER A 552 46.48 26.81 -14.09
CA SER A 552 46.31 28.26 -14.13
C SER A 552 46.78 28.97 -15.41
N ASP A 553 47.07 28.25 -16.49
CA ASP A 553 47.58 28.83 -17.74
C ASP A 553 46.54 28.81 -18.90
N GLY A 554 45.29 29.15 -18.62
CA GLY A 554 44.27 29.46 -19.63
C GLY A 554 43.74 30.89 -19.49
N PRO A 555 43.23 31.51 -20.58
CA PRO A 555 42.79 32.91 -20.53
C PRO A 555 41.67 33.12 -19.51
N VAL A 556 41.93 34.02 -18.56
CA VAL A 556 41.00 34.43 -17.52
C VAL A 556 39.76 35.07 -18.15
N TYR A 557 38.65 34.34 -18.17
CA TYR A 557 37.35 34.92 -18.54
C TYR A 557 36.80 35.67 -17.33
N ASN A 558 36.75 36.98 -17.44
CA ASN A 558 36.20 37.89 -16.43
C ASN A 558 34.71 38.14 -16.74
N PRO A 559 33.74 37.49 -16.08
CA PRO A 559 32.34 37.75 -16.36
C PRO A 559 31.92 39.11 -15.79
N GLN A 560 31.53 40.01 -16.67
CA GLN A 560 30.83 41.24 -16.25
C GLN A 560 29.51 40.89 -15.57
N PRO A 561 29.08 41.63 -14.52
CA PRO A 561 27.84 41.35 -13.84
C PRO A 561 26.65 41.57 -14.77
N LEU A 562 25.86 40.53 -14.98
CA LEU A 562 24.60 40.57 -15.71
C LEU A 562 23.64 41.54 -15.02
N ARG A 563 23.33 42.65 -15.69
CA ARG A 563 22.24 43.51 -15.31
C ARG A 563 20.91 42.81 -15.55
N ASN A 564 20.04 42.86 -14.55
CA ASN A 564 18.65 42.39 -14.61
C ASN A 564 17.94 42.86 -15.87
N THR A 565 17.65 41.97 -16.81
CA THR A 565 16.51 42.09 -17.72
C THR A 565 16.07 40.71 -18.22
N ALA A 566 14.83 40.41 -17.93
CA ALA A 566 13.89 39.44 -18.50
C ALA A 566 14.35 38.70 -19.78
N ASN A 567 14.50 37.41 -19.67
CA ASN A 567 13.99 36.31 -20.50
C ASN A 567 14.83 35.05 -20.29
N VAL A 568 14.29 34.13 -19.51
CA VAL A 568 14.92 32.82 -19.20
C VAL A 568 14.98 31.95 -20.47
N ASP A 569 14.13 32.18 -21.46
CA ASP A 569 14.07 31.37 -22.69
C ASP A 569 15.25 31.57 -23.65
N ASP A 570 15.88 32.74 -23.67
CA ASP A 570 17.03 32.99 -24.55
C ASP A 570 18.34 32.40 -24.01
N THR A 571 18.44 32.23 -22.69
CA THR A 571 19.63 31.67 -22.05
C THR A 571 19.71 30.13 -22.26
N VAL A 572 18.59 29.42 -22.29
CA VAL A 572 18.54 27.98 -22.53
C VAL A 572 18.87 27.62 -23.97
N LYS A 573 18.47 28.48 -24.96
CA LYS A 573 18.82 28.26 -26.37
C LYS A 573 20.31 28.46 -26.65
N THR A 574 20.97 29.33 -25.93
CA THR A 574 22.42 29.57 -26.09
C THR A 574 23.26 28.42 -25.54
N TRP A 575 22.77 27.70 -24.54
CA TRP A 575 23.45 26.52 -23.98
C TRP A 575 23.35 25.27 -24.87
N HIS A 576 22.24 25.10 -25.59
CA HIS A 576 22.10 23.98 -26.55
C HIS A 576 22.99 24.15 -27.78
N THR A 577 23.20 25.36 -28.25
CA THR A 577 24.11 25.65 -29.39
C THR A 577 25.59 25.53 -29.03
N MET A 578 25.97 25.70 -27.76
CA MET A 578 27.36 25.51 -27.31
C MET A 578 27.74 24.07 -26.98
N ALA A 579 26.76 23.20 -26.78
CA ALA A 579 27.00 21.78 -26.50
C ALA A 579 27.23 20.95 -27.78
N ASP A 580 26.67 21.39 -28.91
CA ASP A 580 26.79 20.67 -30.20
C ASP A 580 28.10 20.96 -30.94
N ASP A 581 28.88 21.96 -30.55
CA ASP A 581 30.15 22.35 -31.23
C ASP A 581 31.41 21.71 -30.57
N LYS A 582 31.27 20.84 -29.59
CA LYS A 582 32.43 20.17 -28.91
C LYS A 582 32.21 18.71 -28.57
N ILE A 583 31.67 17.94 -29.53
CA ILE A 583 31.84 16.47 -29.53
C ILE A 583 32.41 16.04 -30.88
#